data_025be91c327c25a312d97d576fa0c3bb
#
_entry.id   025be91c327c25a312d97d576fa0c3bb
#
_cell.length_a   1.000
_cell.length_b   1.000
_cell.length_c   1.000
_cell.angle_alpha   90.00
_cell.angle_beta   90.00
_cell.angle_gamma   90.00
#
_symmetry.space_group_name_H-M   'P 1'
#
loop_
_entity.id
_entity.type
_entity.pdbx_description
1 polymer ?
#
loop_
_entity_poly.entity_id
_entity_poly.type
_entity_poly.pdbx_seq_one_letter_code
_entity_poly.pdbx_strand_id
1 'polypeptide(L)'
;MSNFIIDKLPTTLLGFEIRTDFRVWMVVEQMLENPLNLVGDTITQIVNLIFKEQPPSYSVAFSEIIAFANMYKEVESSSQNSEPLFDWEQDCMKVYTAFMRTYNIDLIDIPYLHVWKFKALFSDLCECTLTTHMYYRGVDLSDYDGEQRRDMARTKEKYAIK
;
A
#
# COMPACT_ATOMS: atom_id res chain seq x y z
N MET A 1 11.43 -10.76 15.75
CA MET A 1 10.43 -10.72 14.66
C MET A 1 9.22 -11.53 15.10
N SER A 2 8.03 -10.92 15.11
CA SER A 2 6.78 -11.65 15.38
C SER A 2 6.49 -12.58 14.20
N ASN A 3 6.22 -13.86 14.45
CA ASN A 3 5.81 -14.80 13.41
C ASN A 3 4.28 -14.85 13.39
N PHE A 4 3.66 -14.01 12.55
CA PHE A 4 2.20 -13.85 12.49
C PHE A 4 1.44 -15.11 11.98
N ILE A 5 2.13 -16.16 11.54
CA ILE A 5 1.51 -17.47 11.27
C ILE A 5 1.25 -18.20 12.58
N ILE A 6 2.15 -18.03 13.56
CA ILE A 6 2.07 -18.64 14.89
C ILE A 6 1.36 -17.70 15.86
N ASP A 7 1.73 -16.41 15.80
CA ASP A 7 1.19 -15.38 16.66
C ASP A 7 -0.11 -14.79 16.04
N LYS A 8 -1.01 -14.31 16.88
CA LYS A 8 -2.16 -13.54 16.40
C LYS A 8 -1.69 -12.23 15.77
N LEU A 9 -2.37 -11.81 14.70
CA LEU A 9 -2.12 -10.51 14.11
C LEU A 9 -2.36 -9.40 15.14
N PRO A 10 -1.47 -8.38 15.19
CA PRO A 10 -1.59 -7.32 16.18
C PRO A 10 -2.83 -6.45 15.92
N THR A 11 -3.58 -6.19 16.98
CA THR A 11 -4.77 -5.34 16.97
C THR A 11 -4.63 -4.13 17.89
N THR A 12 -3.45 -3.96 18.48
CA THR A 12 -3.13 -2.87 19.41
C THR A 12 -1.80 -2.24 19.03
N LEU A 13 -1.68 -0.93 19.26
CA LEU A 13 -0.42 -0.17 19.25
C LEU A 13 -0.30 0.60 20.56
N LEU A 14 0.88 0.61 21.17
CA LEU A 14 1.12 1.29 22.45
C LEU A 14 0.14 0.87 23.57
N GLY A 15 -0.44 -0.34 23.49
CA GLY A 15 -1.45 -0.82 24.42
C GLY A 15 -2.89 -0.37 24.12
N PHE A 16 -3.12 0.44 23.11
CA PHE A 16 -4.45 0.91 22.69
C PHE A 16 -4.96 0.11 21.49
N GLU A 17 -6.27 -0.14 21.45
CA GLU A 17 -6.90 -0.79 20.31
C GLU A 17 -6.85 0.08 19.05
N ILE A 18 -6.59 -0.55 17.91
CA ILE A 18 -6.56 0.10 16.61
C ILE A 18 -7.55 -0.53 15.63
N ARG A 19 -7.92 0.24 14.61
CA ARG A 19 -8.66 -0.27 13.46
C ARG A 19 -7.67 -0.92 12.51
N THR A 20 -7.84 -2.22 12.24
CA THR A 20 -6.92 -3.03 11.44
C THR A 20 -7.51 -3.48 10.10
N ASP A 21 -8.73 -3.05 9.77
CA ASP A 21 -9.34 -3.32 8.47
C ASP A 21 -8.55 -2.62 7.36
N PHE A 22 -8.25 -3.34 6.29
CA PHE A 22 -7.42 -2.84 5.19
C PHE A 22 -7.94 -1.53 4.58
N ARG A 23 -9.27 -1.33 4.53
CA ARG A 23 -9.87 -0.12 3.93
C ARG A 23 -9.44 1.14 4.66
N VAL A 24 -9.36 1.08 5.98
CA VAL A 24 -8.89 2.19 6.81
C VAL A 24 -7.43 2.52 6.51
N TRP A 25 -6.62 1.48 6.36
CA TRP A 25 -5.18 1.65 6.09
C TRP A 25 -4.90 2.10 4.66
N MET A 26 -5.75 1.74 3.68
CA MET A 26 -5.67 2.31 2.32
C MET A 26 -5.87 3.84 2.33
N VAL A 27 -6.82 4.34 3.11
CA VAL A 27 -7.03 5.79 3.29
C VAL A 27 -5.78 6.44 3.92
N VAL A 28 -5.20 5.80 4.94
CA VAL A 28 -3.96 6.28 5.57
C VAL A 28 -2.80 6.32 4.57
N GLU A 29 -2.63 5.29 3.74
CA GLU A 29 -1.58 5.26 2.71
C GLU A 29 -1.74 6.40 1.72
N GLN A 30 -2.94 6.65 1.21
CA GLN A 30 -3.22 7.79 0.34
C GLN A 30 -2.91 9.15 1.00
N MET A 31 -3.18 9.28 2.31
CA MET A 31 -2.82 10.49 3.06
C MET A 31 -1.30 10.65 3.20
N LEU A 32 -0.55 9.54 3.27
CA LEU A 32 0.91 9.53 3.40
C LEU A 32 1.64 9.73 2.06
N GLU A 33 1.04 9.39 0.93
CA GLU A 33 1.63 9.54 -0.41
C GLU A 33 1.96 10.98 -0.77
N ASN A 34 1.27 11.96 -0.19
CA ASN A 34 1.56 13.36 -0.42
C ASN A 34 2.32 13.99 0.76
N PRO A 35 3.67 14.10 0.68
CA PRO A 35 4.51 14.64 1.75
C PRO A 35 4.16 16.08 2.14
N LEU A 36 3.57 16.85 1.22
CA LEU A 36 3.14 18.23 1.48
C LEU A 36 1.93 18.30 2.42
N ASN A 37 1.20 17.20 2.55
CA ASN A 37 0.05 17.10 3.45
C ASN A 37 0.43 16.65 4.88
N LEU A 38 1.70 16.28 5.14
CA LEU A 38 2.16 15.85 6.47
C LEU A 38 2.36 17.03 7.44
N VAL A 39 1.37 17.91 7.50
CA VAL A 39 1.24 18.96 8.52
C VAL A 39 0.51 18.40 9.76
N GLY A 40 0.63 19.08 10.89
CA GLY A 40 0.11 18.60 12.17
C GLY A 40 -1.36 18.15 12.15
N ASP A 41 -2.21 18.77 11.32
CA ASP A 41 -3.61 18.40 11.17
C ASP A 41 -3.78 17.02 10.51
N THR A 42 -2.98 16.69 9.50
CA THR A 42 -3.01 15.37 8.82
C THR A 42 -2.54 14.26 9.76
N ILE A 43 -1.47 14.50 10.52
CA ILE A 43 -0.99 13.54 11.52
C ILE A 43 -2.10 13.26 12.55
N THR A 44 -2.76 14.32 13.01
CA THR A 44 -3.89 14.19 13.95
C THR A 44 -5.04 13.38 13.34
N GLN A 45 -5.39 13.62 12.09
CA GLN A 45 -6.42 12.87 11.37
C GLN A 45 -6.05 11.39 11.23
N ILE A 46 -4.81 11.07 10.84
CA ILE A 46 -4.33 9.69 10.72
C ILE A 46 -4.41 8.96 12.06
N VAL A 47 -3.92 9.59 13.13
CA VAL A 47 -3.97 8.98 14.48
C VAL A 47 -5.41 8.72 14.92
N ASN A 48 -6.31 9.68 14.75
CA ASN A 48 -7.73 9.53 15.09
C ASN A 48 -8.46 8.50 14.21
N LEU A 49 -8.02 8.33 12.96
CA LEU A 49 -8.55 7.31 12.06
C LEU A 49 -8.15 5.91 12.50
N ILE A 50 -6.93 5.72 12.94
CA ILE A 50 -6.37 4.41 13.32
C ILE A 50 -6.74 4.02 14.75
N PHE A 51 -6.52 4.89 15.73
CA PHE A 51 -6.78 4.57 17.12
C PHE A 51 -8.28 4.64 17.45
N LYS A 52 -8.78 3.70 18.26
CA LYS A 52 -10.15 3.75 18.76
C LYS A 52 -10.32 4.71 19.91
N GLU A 53 -9.25 4.92 20.69
CA GLU A 53 -9.15 5.84 21.82
C GLU A 53 -7.95 6.75 21.64
N GLN A 54 -7.98 7.94 22.21
CA GLN A 54 -6.90 8.91 22.07
C GLN A 54 -5.61 8.41 22.76
N PRO A 55 -4.49 8.26 22.00
CA PRO A 55 -3.21 7.93 22.60
C PRO A 55 -2.61 9.15 23.32
N PRO A 56 -1.73 8.94 24.32
CA PRO A 56 -1.16 10.03 25.11
C PRO A 56 -0.22 10.96 24.33
N SER A 57 0.33 10.51 23.21
CA SER A 57 1.23 11.30 22.34
C SER A 57 0.96 10.99 20.88
N TYR A 58 0.53 12.00 20.13
CA TYR A 58 0.25 11.85 18.69
C TYR A 58 1.52 11.62 17.85
N SER A 59 2.65 12.22 18.22
CA SER A 59 3.91 12.00 17.49
C SER A 59 4.43 10.58 17.65
N VAL A 60 4.38 10.03 18.86
CA VAL A 60 4.75 8.62 19.12
C VAL A 60 3.79 7.68 18.45
N ALA A 61 2.48 7.94 18.55
CA ALA A 61 1.45 7.15 17.89
C ALA A 61 1.62 7.12 16.37
N PHE A 62 1.94 8.25 15.76
CA PHE A 62 2.20 8.33 14.32
C PHE A 62 3.42 7.52 13.91
N SER A 63 4.54 7.58 14.66
CA SER A 63 5.72 6.77 14.39
C SER A 63 5.40 5.27 14.45
N GLU A 64 4.59 4.84 15.42
CA GLU A 64 4.14 3.44 15.53
C GLU A 64 3.18 3.03 14.40
N ILE A 65 2.33 3.94 13.93
CA ILE A 65 1.48 3.70 12.74
C ILE A 65 2.36 3.42 11.51
N ILE A 66 3.41 4.22 11.29
CA ILE A 66 4.34 4.00 10.17
C ILE A 66 5.06 2.66 10.30
N ALA A 67 5.56 2.32 11.49
CA ALA A 67 6.22 1.04 11.73
C ALA A 67 5.26 -0.15 11.50
N PHE A 68 4.02 -0.05 11.97
CA PHE A 68 2.98 -1.05 11.76
C PHE A 68 2.60 -1.17 10.27
N ALA A 69 2.44 -0.06 9.56
CA ALA A 69 2.14 -0.04 8.12
C ALA A 69 3.20 -0.83 7.33
N ASN A 70 4.47 -0.73 7.74
CA ASN A 70 5.59 -1.46 7.15
C ASN A 70 5.80 -2.86 7.76
N MET A 71 4.87 -3.35 8.57
CA MET A 71 4.98 -4.64 9.26
C MET A 71 6.27 -4.77 10.08
N TYR A 72 6.75 -3.66 10.66
CA TYR A 72 8.03 -3.54 11.39
C TYR A 72 9.27 -3.99 10.59
N LYS A 73 9.18 -3.99 9.27
CA LYS A 73 10.35 -4.20 8.42
C LYS A 73 11.12 -2.89 8.28
N GLU A 74 12.44 -2.99 8.20
CA GLU A 74 13.26 -1.85 7.81
C GLU A 74 12.87 -1.43 6.39
N VAL A 75 12.56 -0.16 6.22
CA VAL A 75 12.31 0.42 4.90
C VAL A 75 13.70 0.63 4.28
N GLU A 76 14.08 -0.23 3.35
CA GLU A 76 15.21 0.07 2.49
C GLU A 76 14.90 1.38 1.77
N SER A 77 15.80 2.36 1.88
CA SER A 77 15.68 3.62 1.17
C SER A 77 15.78 3.35 -0.35
N SER A 78 14.65 3.01 -0.95
CA SER A 78 14.55 2.99 -2.40
C SER A 78 14.86 4.40 -2.91
N SER A 79 15.67 4.49 -3.95
CA SER A 79 16.06 5.74 -4.59
C SER A 79 14.85 6.65 -4.79
N GLN A 80 14.93 7.86 -4.28
CA GLN A 80 13.84 8.87 -4.23
C GLN A 80 13.26 9.31 -5.59
N ASN A 81 13.62 8.66 -6.70
CA ASN A 81 13.25 9.05 -8.06
C ASN A 81 12.51 7.96 -8.86
N SER A 82 11.96 6.93 -8.23
CA SER A 82 11.15 5.97 -8.97
C SER A 82 9.73 6.50 -9.17
N GLU A 83 9.27 6.51 -10.43
CA GLU A 83 7.87 6.79 -10.76
C GLU A 83 6.95 5.82 -10.01
N PRO A 84 5.78 6.28 -9.53
CA PRO A 84 4.85 5.40 -8.81
C PRO A 84 4.36 4.29 -9.75
N LEU A 85 4.43 3.05 -9.28
CA LEU A 85 3.99 1.87 -10.05
C LEU A 85 2.49 1.64 -9.94
N PHE A 86 1.85 2.22 -8.93
CA PHE A 86 0.49 1.95 -8.53
C PHE A 86 -0.20 3.24 -8.06
N ASP A 87 -1.47 3.36 -8.36
CA ASP A 87 -2.33 4.47 -7.93
C ASP A 87 -3.69 3.93 -7.51
N TRP A 88 -4.12 4.25 -6.28
CA TRP A 88 -5.36 3.71 -5.71
C TRP A 88 -6.61 4.15 -6.48
N GLU A 89 -6.64 5.37 -6.99
CA GLU A 89 -7.80 5.89 -7.72
C GLU A 89 -7.96 5.22 -9.08
N GLN A 90 -6.86 5.09 -9.83
CA GLN A 90 -6.88 4.51 -11.18
C GLN A 90 -6.90 2.98 -11.20
N ASP A 91 -6.34 2.33 -10.18
CA ASP A 91 -6.12 0.88 -10.17
C ASP A 91 -7.06 0.10 -9.24
N CYS A 92 -7.94 0.77 -8.46
CA CYS A 92 -8.82 0.11 -7.48
C CYS A 92 -9.63 -1.06 -8.09
N MET A 93 -10.19 -0.90 -9.28
CA MET A 93 -10.94 -1.97 -9.96
C MET A 93 -10.06 -3.12 -10.43
N LYS A 94 -8.79 -2.85 -10.76
CA LYS A 94 -7.82 -3.90 -11.10
C LYS A 94 -7.41 -4.70 -9.85
N VAL A 95 -7.28 -4.03 -8.71
CA VAL A 95 -7.06 -4.70 -7.40
C VAL A 95 -8.25 -5.61 -7.09
N TYR A 96 -9.47 -5.08 -7.16
CA TYR A 96 -10.69 -5.85 -6.91
C TYR A 96 -10.75 -7.11 -7.79
N THR A 97 -10.61 -6.95 -9.11
CA THR A 97 -10.69 -8.08 -10.04
C THR A 97 -9.54 -9.08 -9.85
N ALA A 98 -8.34 -8.62 -9.49
CA ALA A 98 -7.21 -9.49 -9.17
C ALA A 98 -7.48 -10.34 -7.93
N PHE A 99 -8.03 -9.77 -6.85
CA PHE A 99 -8.40 -10.50 -5.64
C PHE A 99 -9.53 -11.50 -5.89
N MET A 100 -10.56 -11.10 -6.63
CA MET A 100 -11.64 -12.02 -7.03
C MET A 100 -11.10 -13.20 -7.83
N ARG A 101 -10.25 -12.93 -8.82
CA ARG A 101 -9.72 -13.97 -9.70
C ARG A 101 -8.75 -14.91 -8.99
N THR A 102 -7.85 -14.37 -8.17
CA THR A 102 -6.74 -15.13 -7.57
C THR A 102 -7.18 -15.86 -6.31
N TYR A 103 -7.97 -15.19 -5.48
CA TYR A 103 -8.28 -15.67 -4.13
C TYR A 103 -9.77 -15.94 -3.90
N ASN A 104 -10.61 -15.61 -4.85
CA ASN A 104 -12.07 -15.61 -4.68
C ASN A 104 -12.53 -14.76 -3.47
N ILE A 105 -11.83 -13.64 -3.25
CA ILE A 105 -12.14 -12.68 -2.19
C ILE A 105 -12.83 -11.47 -2.79
N ASP A 106 -14.08 -11.22 -2.39
CA ASP A 106 -14.79 -10.00 -2.69
C ASP A 106 -14.38 -8.91 -1.70
N LEU A 107 -13.52 -7.99 -2.16
CA LEU A 107 -13.02 -6.88 -1.33
C LEU A 107 -14.11 -5.85 -1.00
N ILE A 108 -15.23 -5.85 -1.73
CA ILE A 108 -16.37 -4.95 -1.47
C ILE A 108 -17.21 -5.53 -0.34
N ASP A 109 -17.57 -6.81 -0.45
CA ASP A 109 -18.53 -7.45 0.45
C ASP A 109 -17.90 -8.18 1.64
N ILE A 110 -16.56 -8.42 1.62
CA ILE A 110 -15.90 -9.06 2.77
C ILE A 110 -16.11 -8.23 4.05
N PRO A 111 -16.60 -8.85 5.13
CA PRO A 111 -16.91 -8.11 6.36
C PRO A 111 -15.68 -7.51 7.04
N TYR A 112 -14.53 -8.18 6.91
CA TYR A 112 -13.27 -7.74 7.51
C TYR A 112 -12.08 -8.45 6.87
N LEU A 113 -11.01 -7.71 6.61
CA LEU A 113 -9.70 -8.24 6.24
C LEU A 113 -8.62 -7.40 6.90
N HIS A 114 -7.81 -8.04 7.75
CA HIS A 114 -6.68 -7.36 8.41
C HIS A 114 -5.69 -6.83 7.38
N VAL A 115 -5.22 -5.60 7.54
CA VAL A 115 -4.33 -4.92 6.58
C VAL A 115 -3.07 -5.74 6.24
N TRP A 116 -2.46 -6.43 7.19
CA TRP A 116 -1.29 -7.28 6.92
C TRP A 116 -1.61 -8.50 6.05
N LYS A 117 -2.82 -9.08 6.22
CA LYS A 117 -3.29 -10.13 5.30
C LYS A 117 -3.52 -9.57 3.90
N PHE A 118 -4.17 -8.41 3.83
CA PHE A 118 -4.38 -7.73 2.55
C PHE A 118 -3.04 -7.47 1.85
N LYS A 119 -2.05 -6.88 2.54
CA LYS A 119 -0.72 -6.60 1.98
C LYS A 119 0.02 -7.86 1.53
N ALA A 120 -0.06 -8.94 2.30
CA ALA A 120 0.54 -10.22 1.94
C ALA A 120 -0.09 -10.79 0.66
N LEU A 121 -1.42 -10.80 0.56
CA LEU A 121 -2.14 -11.26 -0.64
C LEU A 121 -1.89 -10.34 -1.83
N PHE A 122 -1.84 -9.02 -1.61
CA PHE A 122 -1.54 -8.05 -2.67
C PHE A 122 -0.14 -8.25 -3.26
N SER A 123 0.86 -8.49 -2.40
CA SER A 123 2.25 -8.71 -2.85
C SER A 123 2.46 -10.04 -3.58
N ASP A 124 1.56 -11.01 -3.39
CA ASP A 124 1.61 -12.35 -4.03
C ASP A 124 0.69 -12.46 -5.27
N LEU A 125 0.13 -11.34 -5.73
CA LEU A 125 -0.67 -11.35 -6.96
C LEU A 125 0.17 -11.78 -8.16
N CYS A 126 -0.25 -12.88 -8.78
CA CYS A 126 0.37 -13.42 -9.99
C CYS A 126 -0.06 -12.63 -11.23
N GLU A 127 0.31 -13.12 -12.41
CA GLU A 127 0.03 -12.52 -13.72
C GLU A 127 -1.44 -12.09 -13.87
N CYS A 128 -1.69 -10.81 -13.75
CA CYS A 128 -2.99 -10.19 -13.89
C CYS A 128 -2.86 -8.79 -14.52
N THR A 129 -3.99 -8.17 -14.83
CA THR A 129 -3.99 -6.83 -15.44
C THR A 129 -3.24 -5.81 -14.56
N LEU A 130 -3.40 -5.88 -13.25
CA LEU A 130 -2.72 -4.99 -12.31
C LEU A 130 -1.20 -5.14 -12.40
N THR A 131 -0.69 -6.37 -12.24
CA THR A 131 0.76 -6.64 -12.27
C THR A 131 1.38 -6.32 -13.65
N THR A 132 0.62 -6.51 -14.73
CA THR A 132 1.02 -6.07 -16.07
C THR A 132 1.20 -4.55 -16.15
N HIS A 133 0.25 -3.77 -15.60
CA HIS A 133 0.37 -2.30 -15.55
C HIS A 133 1.58 -1.87 -14.72
N MET A 134 1.72 -2.44 -13.52
CA MET A 134 2.86 -2.14 -12.63
C MET A 134 4.21 -2.47 -13.30
N TYR A 135 4.29 -3.61 -14.00
CA TYR A 135 5.48 -3.99 -14.75
C TYR A 135 5.86 -2.93 -15.79
N TYR A 136 4.94 -2.55 -16.68
CA TYR A 136 5.25 -1.58 -17.73
C TYR A 136 5.54 -0.18 -17.19
N ARG A 137 4.94 0.23 -16.09
CA ARG A 137 5.28 1.48 -15.38
C ARG A 137 6.69 1.45 -14.79
N GLY A 138 7.14 0.29 -14.29
CA GLY A 138 8.44 0.10 -13.68
C GLY A 138 9.59 -0.22 -14.62
N VAL A 139 9.32 -0.40 -15.92
CA VAL A 139 10.36 -0.75 -16.89
C VAL A 139 11.44 0.33 -16.94
N ASP A 140 12.70 -0.09 -16.79
CA ASP A 140 13.85 0.75 -17.03
C ASP A 140 14.16 0.75 -18.53
N LEU A 141 14.04 1.90 -19.17
CA LEU A 141 14.31 2.08 -20.58
C LEU A 141 15.79 1.99 -20.92
N SER A 142 16.69 2.02 -19.93
CA SER A 142 18.13 1.82 -20.15
C SER A 142 18.49 0.40 -20.54
N ASP A 143 17.62 -0.57 -20.24
CA ASP A 143 17.81 -1.98 -20.59
C ASP A 143 17.52 -2.31 -22.07
N TYR A 144 17.08 -1.31 -22.83
CA TYR A 144 16.65 -1.46 -24.23
C TYR A 144 17.40 -0.51 -25.15
N ASP A 145 17.63 -0.94 -26.39
CA ASP A 145 18.30 -0.14 -27.42
C ASP A 145 17.44 0.08 -28.68
N GLY A 146 17.76 1.14 -29.41
CA GLY A 146 17.26 1.38 -30.76
C GLY A 146 15.73 1.40 -30.88
N GLU A 147 15.19 0.52 -31.72
CA GLU A 147 13.75 0.40 -31.99
C GLU A 147 13.01 -0.19 -30.76
N GLN A 148 13.60 -1.16 -30.08
CA GLN A 148 13.02 -1.79 -28.89
C GLN A 148 12.78 -0.77 -27.78
N ARG A 149 13.73 0.15 -27.57
CA ARG A 149 13.57 1.25 -26.59
C ARG A 149 12.41 2.15 -26.93
N ARG A 150 12.21 2.48 -28.22
CA ARG A 150 11.09 3.33 -28.67
C ARG A 150 9.74 2.65 -28.44
N ASP A 151 9.64 1.37 -28.75
CA ASP A 151 8.42 0.61 -28.59
C ASP A 151 8.09 0.40 -27.09
N MET A 152 9.11 0.14 -26.27
CA MET A 152 8.93 0.03 -24.83
C MET A 152 8.54 1.38 -24.21
N ALA A 153 9.11 2.49 -24.66
CA ALA A 153 8.73 3.83 -24.20
C ALA A 153 7.26 4.15 -24.51
N ARG A 154 6.78 3.83 -25.72
CA ARG A 154 5.37 3.99 -26.10
C ARG A 154 4.47 3.11 -25.23
N THR A 155 4.91 1.90 -24.92
CA THR A 155 4.16 0.98 -24.07
C THR A 155 4.10 1.52 -22.64
N LYS A 156 5.23 1.97 -22.08
CA LYS A 156 5.29 2.59 -20.75
C LYS A 156 4.35 3.80 -20.66
N GLU A 157 4.36 4.68 -21.66
CA GLU A 157 3.46 5.84 -21.73
C GLU A 157 1.98 5.44 -21.74
N LYS A 158 1.62 4.38 -22.48
CA LYS A 158 0.26 3.85 -22.52
C LYS A 158 -0.26 3.41 -21.14
N TYR A 159 0.62 2.87 -20.29
CA TYR A 159 0.29 2.36 -18.95
C TYR A 159 0.56 3.38 -17.84
N ALA A 160 1.13 4.55 -18.15
CA ALA A 160 1.43 5.59 -17.15
C ALA A 160 0.21 6.00 -16.33
N ILE A 161 0.43 6.35 -15.08
CA ILE A 161 -0.56 6.97 -14.20
C ILE A 161 -0.85 8.38 -14.77
N LYS A 162 -2.12 8.73 -14.90
CA LYS A 162 -2.59 9.98 -15.50
C LYS A 162 -3.15 10.91 -14.45
#